data_740f0f023cf1fb4d9125de6e8f0fa518
#
_entry.id   740f0f023cf1fb4d9125de6e8f0fa518
#
_cell.length_a   1.000
_cell.length_b   1.000
_cell.length_c   1.000
_cell.angle_alpha   90.00
_cell.angle_beta   90.00
_cell.angle_gamma   90.00
#
_symmetry.space_group_name_H-M   'P 1'
#
loop_
_entity.id
_entity.type
_entity.pdbx_description
1 polymer ?
#
loop_
_entity_poly.entity_id
_entity_poly.type
_entity_poly.pdbx_seq_one_letter_code
_entity_poly.pdbx_strand_id
1 'polypeptide(L)'
;KAVEPCSVMGYTKRMCEKYLLALNDNIVICRFGNIIGSSGSVYEIFDKQSKEGLITVTHPDMERYFISAQSAVYNLIACSSLDSGLYVFDMGEPVKIMDVANKYGVEIKIIGLRQGEKITEKLYYDFESKEPTVNPNIFRIKTPINDDKISIVNLCIGSADMDKEKIM
;
A
#
# COMPACT_ATOMS: atom_id res chain seq x y z
N LYS A 1 1.37 -2.24 0.37
CA LYS A 1 0.95 -3.67 0.38
C LYS A 1 1.46 -4.46 -0.82
N ALA A 2 1.58 -3.84 -2.01
CA ALA A 2 2.08 -4.51 -3.22
C ALA A 2 3.60 -4.76 -3.20
N VAL A 3 4.35 -4.01 -2.39
CA VAL A 3 5.80 -4.17 -2.24
C VAL A 3 6.07 -5.24 -1.19
N GLU A 4 6.91 -6.23 -1.50
CA GLU A 4 7.24 -7.37 -0.63
C GLU A 4 5.99 -8.01 0.03
N PRO A 5 4.99 -8.47 -0.73
CA PRO A 5 3.73 -8.92 -0.17
C PRO A 5 3.92 -10.14 0.73
N CYS A 6 3.28 -10.14 1.91
CA CYS A 6 3.29 -11.26 2.87
C CYS A 6 1.88 -11.72 3.26
N SER A 7 0.86 -11.24 2.57
CA SER A 7 -0.55 -11.59 2.76
C SER A 7 -1.26 -11.77 1.42
N VAL A 8 -2.37 -12.52 1.39
CA VAL A 8 -3.19 -12.69 0.18
C VAL A 8 -3.58 -11.34 -0.41
N MET A 9 -4.06 -10.40 0.42
CA MET A 9 -4.37 -9.04 -0.04
C MET A 9 -3.16 -8.34 -0.66
N GLY A 10 -1.96 -8.48 -0.07
CA GLY A 10 -0.74 -7.91 -0.63
C GLY A 10 -0.41 -8.50 -2.00
N TYR A 11 -0.51 -9.81 -2.15
CA TYR A 11 -0.30 -10.51 -3.42
C TYR A 11 -1.32 -10.09 -4.48
N THR A 12 -2.61 -9.97 -4.16
CA THR A 12 -3.61 -9.49 -5.14
C THR A 12 -3.30 -8.07 -5.61
N LYS A 13 -2.89 -7.16 -4.71
CA LYS A 13 -2.45 -5.81 -5.11
C LYS A 13 -1.23 -5.84 -6.01
N ARG A 14 -0.25 -6.69 -5.73
CA ARG A 14 0.94 -6.86 -6.58
C ARG A 14 0.59 -7.43 -7.95
N MET A 15 -0.30 -8.41 -8.00
CA MET A 15 -0.78 -8.97 -9.28
C MET A 15 -1.52 -7.94 -10.12
N CYS A 16 -2.42 -7.15 -9.52
CA CYS A 16 -3.09 -6.05 -10.21
C CYS A 16 -2.10 -5.04 -10.80
N GLU A 17 -1.09 -4.64 -10.02
CA GLU A 17 -0.06 -3.71 -10.46
C GLU A 17 0.72 -4.28 -11.65
N LYS A 18 1.20 -5.52 -11.56
CA LYS A 18 1.93 -6.19 -12.65
C LYS A 18 1.08 -6.35 -13.91
N TYR A 19 -0.18 -6.77 -13.75
CA TYR A 19 -1.12 -6.93 -14.85
C TYR A 19 -1.35 -5.61 -15.59
N LEU A 20 -1.66 -4.55 -14.85
CA LEU A 20 -1.90 -3.23 -15.44
C LEU A 20 -0.65 -2.67 -16.14
N LEU A 21 0.54 -2.84 -15.57
CA LEU A 21 1.80 -2.43 -16.21
C LEU A 21 2.09 -3.22 -17.49
N ALA A 22 1.63 -4.48 -17.57
CA ALA A 22 1.81 -5.32 -18.75
C ALA A 22 0.89 -4.95 -19.90
N LEU A 23 -0.32 -4.41 -19.65
CA LEU A 23 -1.27 -3.97 -20.67
C LEU A 23 -0.74 -2.83 -21.54
N ASN A 24 0.20 -2.05 -21.06
CA ASN A 24 0.87 -0.95 -21.77
C ASN A 24 -0.05 0.15 -22.32
N ASP A 25 -1.23 0.29 -21.71
CA ASP A 25 -2.22 1.32 -22.04
C ASP A 25 -1.95 2.60 -21.20
N ASN A 26 -2.76 3.64 -21.40
CA ASN A 26 -2.71 4.90 -20.63
C ASN A 26 -3.13 4.67 -19.17
N ILE A 27 -2.30 3.96 -18.42
CA ILE A 27 -2.57 3.55 -17.04
C ILE A 27 -1.57 4.21 -16.11
N VAL A 28 -2.11 4.89 -15.10
CA VAL A 28 -1.34 5.47 -14.00
C VAL A 28 -1.64 4.69 -12.73
N ILE A 29 -0.60 4.14 -12.12
CA ILE A 29 -0.68 3.36 -10.87
C ILE A 29 -0.02 4.17 -9.78
N CYS A 30 -0.69 4.35 -8.64
CA CYS A 30 -0.18 5.11 -7.51
C CYS A 30 -0.02 4.21 -6.28
N ARG A 31 1.17 4.25 -5.67
CA ARG A 31 1.44 3.66 -4.35
C ARG A 31 1.52 4.77 -3.32
N PHE A 32 0.81 4.62 -2.21
CA PHE A 32 0.86 5.52 -1.07
C PHE A 32 0.49 4.80 0.22
N GLY A 33 0.74 5.44 1.36
CA GLY A 33 0.52 4.87 2.68
C GLY A 33 -0.94 4.86 3.13
N ASN A 34 -1.14 4.79 4.43
CA ASN A 34 -2.46 4.73 5.04
C ASN A 34 -3.15 6.10 5.02
N ILE A 35 -4.42 6.14 4.64
CA ILE A 35 -5.21 7.38 4.68
C ILE A 35 -5.71 7.59 6.11
N ILE A 36 -5.39 8.75 6.69
CA ILE A 36 -5.86 9.15 8.02
C ILE A 36 -7.39 9.25 7.99
N GLY A 37 -8.06 8.66 8.99
CA GLY A 37 -9.52 8.72 9.10
C GLY A 37 -10.29 7.83 8.11
N SER A 38 -9.59 6.95 7.36
CA SER A 38 -10.30 5.95 6.56
C SER A 38 -10.96 4.90 7.43
N SER A 39 -12.02 4.27 6.92
CA SER A 39 -12.73 3.19 7.61
C SER A 39 -11.78 2.05 7.99
N GLY A 40 -11.81 1.62 9.24
CA GLY A 40 -10.91 0.62 9.81
C GLY A 40 -9.48 1.11 10.01
N SER A 41 -9.23 2.42 9.95
CA SER A 41 -7.91 2.99 10.24
C SER A 41 -7.51 2.79 11.70
N VAL A 42 -6.21 2.81 11.97
CA VAL A 42 -5.67 2.71 13.33
C VAL A 42 -6.27 3.79 14.27
N TYR A 43 -6.53 4.98 13.76
CA TYR A 43 -7.15 6.06 14.53
C TYR A 43 -8.58 5.70 14.95
N GLU A 44 -9.40 5.20 14.02
CA GLU A 44 -10.77 4.77 14.33
C GLU A 44 -10.79 3.62 15.35
N ILE A 45 -9.85 2.68 15.21
CA ILE A 45 -9.72 1.56 16.16
C ILE A 45 -9.32 2.09 17.54
N PHE A 46 -8.33 2.97 17.62
CA PHE A 46 -7.85 3.53 18.88
C PHE A 46 -8.90 4.44 19.55
N ASP A 47 -9.66 5.20 18.76
CA ASP A 47 -10.80 5.99 19.27
C ASP A 47 -11.87 5.13 19.95
N LYS A 48 -12.12 3.93 19.42
CA LYS A 48 -13.06 2.97 20.03
C LYS A 48 -12.45 2.33 21.28
N GLN A 49 -11.24 1.84 21.19
CA GLN A 49 -10.54 1.14 22.26
C GLN A 49 -10.22 2.06 23.45
N SER A 50 -9.89 3.32 23.20
CA SER A 50 -9.61 4.29 24.28
C SER A 50 -10.79 4.55 25.18
N LYS A 51 -12.03 4.47 24.66
CA LYS A 51 -13.26 4.57 25.46
C LYS A 51 -13.46 3.39 26.41
N GLU A 52 -12.84 2.26 26.11
CA GLU A 52 -12.81 1.06 26.95
C GLU A 52 -11.60 1.05 27.91
N GLY A 53 -10.73 2.06 27.83
CA GLY A 53 -9.57 2.24 28.71
C GLY A 53 -8.35 1.41 28.32
N LEU A 54 -8.36 0.66 27.19
CA LEU A 54 -7.26 -0.20 26.79
C LEU A 54 -7.09 -0.14 25.26
N ILE A 55 -5.88 0.19 24.80
CA ILE A 55 -5.48 0.13 23.40
C ILE A 55 -4.61 -1.10 23.15
N THR A 56 -4.84 -1.79 22.02
CA THR A 56 -4.01 -2.92 21.60
C THR A 56 -3.10 -2.55 20.44
N VAL A 57 -1.79 -2.82 20.57
CA VAL A 57 -0.78 -2.64 19.53
C VAL A 57 -0.13 -3.97 19.23
N THR A 58 0.08 -4.30 17.95
CA THR A 58 0.59 -5.61 17.56
C THR A 58 2.11 -5.75 17.74
N HIS A 59 2.87 -4.65 17.59
CA HIS A 59 4.31 -4.65 17.84
C HIS A 59 4.79 -3.24 18.25
N PRO A 60 5.71 -3.09 19.21
CA PRO A 60 6.17 -1.77 19.68
C PRO A 60 6.89 -0.96 18.59
N ASP A 61 7.59 -1.63 17.68
CA ASP A 61 8.33 -0.97 16.58
C ASP A 61 7.52 -0.86 15.28
N MET A 62 6.21 -1.09 15.33
CA MET A 62 5.37 -0.98 14.14
C MET A 62 5.32 0.47 13.64
N GLU A 63 5.58 0.61 12.34
CA GLU A 63 5.59 1.92 11.67
C GLU A 63 4.68 1.91 10.45
N ARG A 64 4.06 3.05 10.18
CA ARG A 64 3.21 3.25 8.99
C ARG A 64 3.41 4.65 8.41
N TYR A 65 3.32 4.73 7.09
CA TYR A 65 3.20 6.00 6.40
C TYR A 65 1.74 6.46 6.41
N PHE A 66 1.52 7.73 6.69
CA PHE A 66 0.19 8.32 6.72
C PHE A 66 0.07 9.49 5.76
N ILE A 67 -1.11 9.62 5.14
CA ILE A 67 -1.47 10.74 4.27
C ILE A 67 -2.89 11.19 4.60
N SER A 68 -3.17 12.49 4.51
CA SER A 68 -4.54 12.97 4.62
C SER A 68 -5.36 12.54 3.38
N ALA A 69 -6.67 12.37 3.55
CA ALA A 69 -7.56 12.08 2.42
C ALA A 69 -7.47 13.18 1.35
N GLN A 70 -7.40 14.45 1.76
CA GLN A 70 -7.28 15.59 0.85
C GLN A 70 -5.99 15.52 0.03
N SER A 71 -4.84 15.26 0.68
CA SER A 71 -3.55 15.14 -0.03
C SER A 71 -3.53 13.94 -0.96
N ALA A 72 -4.11 12.80 -0.56
CA ALA A 72 -4.20 11.61 -1.40
C ALA A 72 -5.02 11.89 -2.67
N VAL A 73 -6.20 12.52 -2.54
CA VAL A 73 -7.05 12.90 -3.67
C VAL A 73 -6.35 13.89 -4.57
N TYR A 74 -5.74 14.95 -4.00
CA TYR A 74 -5.00 15.95 -4.78
C TYR A 74 -3.88 15.29 -5.61
N ASN A 75 -3.07 14.43 -4.99
CA ASN A 75 -1.99 13.75 -5.70
C ASN A 75 -2.52 12.75 -6.75
N LEU A 76 -3.63 12.06 -6.51
CA LEU A 76 -4.26 11.18 -7.50
C LEU A 76 -4.74 11.97 -8.73
N ILE A 77 -5.37 13.14 -8.54
CA ILE A 77 -5.78 14.02 -9.62
C ILE A 77 -4.54 14.53 -10.38
N ALA A 78 -3.50 14.96 -9.67
CA ALA A 78 -2.26 15.40 -10.29
C ALA A 78 -1.60 14.28 -11.12
N CYS A 79 -1.62 13.03 -10.64
CA CYS A 79 -1.11 11.87 -11.36
C CYS A 79 -1.85 11.60 -12.68
N SER A 80 -3.14 11.92 -12.78
CA SER A 80 -3.92 11.68 -14.00
C SER A 80 -3.42 12.50 -15.22
N SER A 81 -2.61 13.53 -14.98
CA SER A 81 -1.98 14.34 -16.02
C SER A 81 -0.55 13.91 -16.36
N LEU A 82 -0.05 12.87 -15.71
CA LEU A 82 1.28 12.30 -15.96
C LEU A 82 1.21 11.19 -17.00
N ASP A 83 2.36 10.86 -17.57
CA ASP A 83 2.50 9.71 -18.47
C ASP A 83 2.13 8.40 -17.78
N SER A 84 1.75 7.41 -18.59
CA SER A 84 1.52 6.04 -18.11
C SER A 84 2.71 5.53 -17.31
N GLY A 85 2.44 4.93 -16.15
CA GLY A 85 3.49 4.40 -15.29
C GLY A 85 3.10 4.16 -13.84
N LEU A 86 4.10 3.80 -13.06
CA LEU A 86 4.01 3.56 -11.64
C LEU A 86 4.56 4.76 -10.87
N TYR A 87 3.80 5.23 -9.91
CA TYR A 87 4.13 6.40 -9.11
C TYR A 87 4.01 6.10 -7.62
N VAL A 88 4.79 6.83 -6.82
CA VAL A 88 4.72 6.82 -5.37
C VAL A 88 4.59 8.27 -4.87
N PHE A 89 3.75 8.48 -3.86
CA PHE A 89 3.64 9.78 -3.23
C PHE A 89 4.76 9.98 -2.21
N ASP A 90 5.18 11.23 -2.05
CA ASP A 90 6.03 11.58 -0.93
C ASP A 90 5.22 11.46 0.36
N MET A 91 5.64 10.55 1.21
CA MET A 91 4.93 10.23 2.45
C MET A 91 5.65 10.79 3.68
N GLY A 92 6.80 11.48 3.48
CA GLY A 92 7.67 11.88 4.57
C GLY A 92 8.20 10.68 5.37
N GLU A 93 8.37 10.88 6.68
CA GLU A 93 8.84 9.83 7.58
C GLU A 93 7.69 8.93 8.06
N PRO A 94 7.97 7.63 8.27
CA PRO A 94 7.00 6.74 8.87
C PRO A 94 6.73 7.11 10.33
N VAL A 95 5.50 6.90 10.77
CA VAL A 95 5.06 7.18 12.14
C VAL A 95 4.96 5.88 12.92
N LYS A 96 5.56 5.83 14.11
CA LYS A 96 5.41 4.70 15.04
C LYS A 96 3.98 4.61 15.55
N ILE A 97 3.38 3.44 15.43
CA ILE A 97 2.01 3.21 15.91
C ILE A 97 1.93 3.35 17.43
N MET A 98 3.00 3.02 18.12
CA MET A 98 3.12 3.23 19.57
C MET A 98 3.00 4.72 19.95
N ASP A 99 3.62 5.63 19.17
CA ASP A 99 3.54 7.07 19.43
C ASP A 99 2.12 7.61 19.21
N VAL A 100 1.39 7.01 18.27
CA VAL A 100 -0.05 7.32 18.06
C VAL A 100 -0.86 6.84 19.26
N ALA A 101 -0.65 5.61 19.73
CA ALA A 101 -1.35 5.03 20.87
C ALA A 101 -1.10 5.82 22.17
N ASN A 102 0.14 6.26 22.42
CA ASN A 102 0.52 7.01 23.61
C ASN A 102 -0.26 8.34 23.76
N LYS A 103 -0.72 8.94 22.66
CA LYS A 103 -1.50 10.19 22.69
C LYS A 103 -2.87 10.05 23.35
N TYR A 104 -3.38 8.83 23.45
CA TYR A 104 -4.69 8.57 24.05
C TYR A 104 -4.67 8.49 25.58
N GLY A 105 -3.48 8.34 26.20
CA GLY A 105 -3.33 8.37 27.66
C GLY A 105 -4.00 7.22 28.41
N VAL A 106 -4.25 6.09 27.74
CA VAL A 106 -4.82 4.86 28.33
C VAL A 106 -3.81 3.72 28.32
N GLU A 107 -4.14 2.63 28.99
CA GLU A 107 -3.30 1.43 29.00
C GLU A 107 -3.07 0.89 27.58
N ILE A 108 -1.82 0.46 27.29
CA ILE A 108 -1.46 -0.13 25.99
C ILE A 108 -0.99 -1.57 26.21
N LYS A 109 -1.62 -2.50 25.50
CA LYS A 109 -1.26 -3.91 25.52
C LYS A 109 -0.65 -4.34 24.19
N ILE A 110 0.52 -4.95 24.23
CA ILE A 110 1.14 -5.60 23.06
C ILE A 110 0.54 -6.99 22.89
N ILE A 111 -0.02 -7.25 21.69
CA ILE A 111 -0.75 -8.50 21.40
C ILE A 111 -0.03 -9.45 20.44
N GLY A 112 1.14 -9.06 19.91
CA GLY A 112 1.89 -9.81 18.90
C GLY A 112 1.44 -9.54 17.47
N LEU A 113 2.35 -9.78 16.51
CA LEU A 113 2.08 -9.62 15.08
C LEU A 113 1.04 -10.64 14.61
N ARG A 114 0.13 -10.19 13.74
CA ARG A 114 -0.79 -11.08 13.03
C ARG A 114 -0.10 -11.69 11.82
N GLN A 115 -0.59 -12.83 11.38
CA GLN A 115 -0.09 -13.46 10.16
C GLN A 115 -0.25 -12.52 8.96
N GLY A 116 0.83 -12.31 8.22
CA GLY A 116 0.86 -11.41 7.07
C GLY A 116 0.91 -9.90 7.42
N GLU A 117 1.17 -9.56 8.67
CA GLU A 117 1.42 -8.18 9.09
C GLU A 117 2.92 -7.88 9.07
N LYS A 118 3.26 -6.66 8.66
CA LYS A 118 4.65 -6.17 8.62
C LYS A 118 4.90 -5.15 9.71
N ILE A 119 6.10 -5.16 10.28
CA ILE A 119 6.54 -4.11 11.20
C ILE A 119 6.64 -2.78 10.45
N THR A 120 7.36 -2.76 9.32
CA THR A 120 7.52 -1.58 8.47
C THR A 120 7.02 -1.88 7.06
N GLU A 121 6.26 -0.98 6.44
CA GLU A 121 5.82 -1.06 5.05
C GLU A 121 6.78 -0.29 4.15
N LYS A 122 7.20 -0.91 3.04
CA LYS A 122 7.95 -0.24 1.97
C LYS A 122 7.00 0.26 0.89
N LEU A 123 7.32 1.40 0.28
CA LEU A 123 6.56 1.99 -0.83
C LEU A 123 7.12 1.60 -2.20
N TYR A 124 8.37 1.17 -2.26
CA TYR A 124 9.04 0.67 -3.46
C TYR A 124 10.09 -0.37 -3.06
N TYR A 125 10.52 -1.18 -4.02
CA TYR A 125 11.56 -2.20 -3.82
C TYR A 125 12.95 -1.58 -3.89
N ASP A 126 13.93 -2.23 -3.29
CA ASP A 126 15.33 -1.77 -3.28
C ASP A 126 15.95 -1.76 -4.69
N PHE A 127 15.42 -2.56 -5.62
CA PHE A 127 15.85 -2.59 -7.03
C PHE A 127 15.09 -1.58 -7.91
N GLU A 128 14.05 -0.92 -7.41
CA GLU A 128 13.32 0.14 -8.10
C GLU A 128 14.02 1.48 -7.90
N SER A 129 14.06 2.32 -8.93
CA SER A 129 14.56 3.69 -8.83
C SER A 129 13.42 4.69 -8.72
N LYS A 130 13.64 5.71 -7.91
CA LYS A 130 12.68 6.81 -7.65
C LYS A 130 13.14 8.05 -8.41
N GLU A 131 12.34 8.51 -9.36
CA GLU A 131 12.63 9.70 -10.18
C GLU A 131 11.64 10.84 -9.87
N PRO A 132 12.10 12.09 -9.77
CA PRO A 132 11.23 13.23 -9.54
C PRO A 132 10.30 13.44 -10.74
N THR A 133 9.10 13.98 -10.48
CA THR A 133 8.17 14.48 -11.51
C THR A 133 8.08 16.00 -11.44
N VAL A 134 7.22 16.59 -12.28
CA VAL A 134 6.90 18.02 -12.20
C VAL A 134 6.21 18.42 -10.89
N ASN A 135 5.61 17.44 -10.19
CA ASN A 135 5.05 17.64 -8.87
C ASN A 135 6.02 17.09 -7.80
N PRO A 136 6.53 17.94 -6.89
CA PRO A 136 7.52 17.52 -5.89
C PRO A 136 7.02 16.43 -4.92
N ASN A 137 5.70 16.27 -4.79
CA ASN A 137 5.10 15.26 -3.92
C ASN A 137 4.88 13.90 -4.62
N ILE A 138 5.27 13.77 -5.89
CA ILE A 138 5.00 12.58 -6.71
C ILE A 138 6.31 12.16 -7.39
N PHE A 139 6.68 10.90 -7.21
CA PHE A 139 7.85 10.31 -7.83
C PHE A 139 7.45 9.18 -8.77
N ARG A 140 8.07 9.13 -9.93
CA ARG A 140 7.95 7.99 -10.84
C ARG A 140 8.82 6.86 -10.35
N ILE A 141 8.29 5.64 -10.38
CA ILE A 141 9.04 4.43 -10.08
C ILE A 141 9.42 3.74 -11.38
N LYS A 142 10.72 3.53 -11.56
CA LYS A 142 11.25 2.67 -12.62
C LYS A 142 11.63 1.33 -12.07
N THR A 143 11.04 0.30 -12.64
CA THR A 143 11.40 -1.09 -12.39
C THR A 143 12.34 -1.53 -13.52
N PRO A 144 13.46 -2.23 -13.24
CA PRO A 144 14.25 -2.86 -14.28
C PRO A 144 13.34 -3.72 -15.15
N ILE A 145 13.48 -3.60 -16.47
CA ILE A 145 12.66 -4.33 -17.43
C ILE A 145 12.94 -5.82 -17.24
N ASN A 146 11.95 -6.53 -16.69
CA ASN A 146 11.91 -7.98 -16.80
C ASN A 146 11.02 -8.32 -17.99
N ASP A 147 11.52 -9.11 -18.91
CA ASP A 147 10.83 -9.56 -20.14
C ASP A 147 9.58 -10.46 -19.86
N ASP A 148 9.21 -10.61 -18.59
CA ASP A 148 8.09 -11.45 -18.15
C ASP A 148 6.68 -10.87 -18.39
N LYS A 149 6.56 -9.76 -19.13
CA LYS A 149 5.24 -9.14 -19.39
C LYS A 149 4.21 -10.12 -19.97
N ILE A 150 4.64 -10.94 -20.91
CA ILE A 150 3.76 -11.89 -21.61
C ILE A 150 3.38 -13.07 -20.71
N SER A 151 4.31 -13.56 -19.88
CA SER A 151 4.04 -14.71 -18.99
C SER A 151 3.04 -14.36 -17.89
N ILE A 152 3.06 -13.12 -17.37
CA ILE A 152 2.14 -12.65 -16.33
C ILE A 152 0.72 -12.46 -16.86
N VAL A 153 0.57 -11.91 -18.08
CA VAL A 153 -0.74 -11.77 -18.73
C VAL A 153 -1.33 -13.16 -19.02
N ASN A 154 -0.53 -14.09 -19.53
CA ASN A 154 -0.97 -15.46 -19.81
C ASN A 154 -1.32 -16.25 -18.54
N LEU A 155 -0.59 -16.06 -17.43
CA LEU A 155 -0.93 -16.65 -16.13
C LEU A 155 -2.27 -16.11 -15.59
N CYS A 156 -2.55 -14.83 -15.74
CA CYS A 156 -3.83 -14.24 -15.31
C CYS A 156 -5.00 -14.68 -16.18
N ILE A 157 -4.80 -14.81 -17.51
CA ILE A 157 -5.83 -15.29 -18.45
C ILE A 157 -6.05 -16.78 -18.26
N GLY A 158 -4.99 -17.59 -18.15
CA GLY A 158 -5.11 -19.04 -17.95
C GLY A 158 -5.76 -19.42 -16.63
N SER A 159 -5.57 -18.65 -15.55
CA SER A 159 -6.28 -18.89 -14.28
C SER A 159 -7.77 -18.53 -14.36
N ALA A 160 -8.15 -17.53 -15.16
CA ALA A 160 -9.55 -17.17 -15.36
C ALA A 160 -10.32 -18.21 -16.18
N ASP A 161 -9.66 -18.91 -17.10
CA ASP A 161 -10.28 -19.99 -17.90
C ASP A 161 -10.39 -21.30 -17.11
N MET A 162 -9.47 -21.59 -16.19
CA MET A 162 -9.54 -22.78 -15.32
C MET A 162 -10.75 -22.76 -14.37
N ASP A 163 -11.21 -21.58 -13.92
CA ASP A 163 -12.37 -21.47 -13.03
C ASP A 163 -13.70 -21.64 -13.77
N LYS A 164 -13.75 -21.40 -15.09
CA LYS A 164 -14.96 -21.61 -15.89
C LYS A 164 -15.28 -23.08 -16.13
N GLU A 165 -14.27 -23.95 -16.23
CA GLU A 165 -14.47 -25.40 -16.40
C GLU A 165 -14.91 -26.11 -15.12
N LYS A 166 -14.73 -25.49 -13.93
CA LYS A 166 -15.18 -26.07 -12.66
C LYS A 166 -16.60 -25.67 -12.25
N ILE A 167 -17.23 -24.75 -12.96
CA ILE A 167 -18.58 -24.23 -12.67
C ILE A 167 -19.64 -24.79 -13.63
N MET A 168 -19.24 -25.52 -14.67
CA MET A 168 -20.14 -26.35 -15.53
C MET A 168 -20.07 -27.81 -15.12
#